data_af22cc5f059cbeec7fe1a044b7c02d72
#
_entry.id   af22cc5f059cbeec7fe1a044b7c02d72
#
_cell.length_a   1.000
_cell.length_b   1.000
_cell.length_c   1.000
_cell.angle_alpha   90.00
_cell.angle_beta   90.00
_cell.angle_gamma   90.00
#
_symmetry.space_group_name_H-M   'P 1'
#
loop_
_entity.id
_entity.type
_entity.pdbx_description
1 polymer ?
#
loop_
_entity_poly.entity_id
_entity_poly.type
_entity_poly.pdbx_seq_one_letter_code
_entity_poly.pdbx_strand_id
1 'polypeptide(L)'
;MATVDSQYAPLHPIVGDRLIAGDGTSAQDWQAWQGLHSLTRLDISTHFPKHRRVCIFAPHPDDEILGCGGLLQALVAQGNQVLIVSVTQGEKSHPNSPLYPTDKLAKIRAIESQLALETLGSSLDLPNVSMTSFNFPDGEVFGRQVDFFDKLTSLIQPADILITPFAYDGHPDHEGTGQVVQRFAHEFKSRLNLACYQVLIWAWHWAKPGDSRIPWHKAWRFELSKLQAQRKSYAMRCFSSQIYADPTTGTAPILSDTTLTRLSQPFEVYLHD
;
A
#
# COMPACT_ATOMS: atom_id res chain seq x y z
N MET A 1 30.64 -10.50 -12.31
CA MET A 1 30.36 -9.38 -11.42
C MET A 1 30.07 -8.18 -12.30
N ALA A 2 28.82 -7.83 -12.51
CA ALA A 2 28.43 -6.61 -13.22
C ALA A 2 28.53 -5.45 -12.21
N THR A 3 29.36 -4.49 -12.52
CA THR A 3 29.47 -3.23 -11.75
C THR A 3 28.14 -2.50 -11.79
N VAL A 4 27.55 -2.30 -10.62
CA VAL A 4 26.36 -1.47 -10.45
C VAL A 4 26.75 -0.04 -10.88
N ASP A 5 26.13 0.39 -11.98
CA ASP A 5 26.39 1.69 -12.59
C ASP A 5 25.99 2.80 -11.62
N SER A 6 26.95 3.70 -11.33
CA SER A 6 26.84 4.77 -10.34
C SER A 6 25.85 5.91 -10.72
N GLN A 7 24.98 5.71 -11.69
CA GLN A 7 24.00 6.71 -12.12
C GLN A 7 22.77 6.87 -11.20
N TYR A 8 22.62 5.99 -10.22
CA TYR A 8 21.55 6.08 -9.22
C TYR A 8 22.13 6.48 -7.88
N ALA A 9 22.42 7.76 -7.73
CA ALA A 9 22.60 8.33 -6.38
C ALA A 9 21.34 7.99 -5.57
N PRO A 10 21.48 7.57 -4.28
CA PRO A 10 20.32 7.33 -3.44
C PRO A 10 19.54 8.65 -3.39
N LEU A 11 18.34 8.63 -3.95
CA LEU A 11 17.40 9.73 -3.80
C LEU A 11 17.09 9.80 -2.31
N HIS A 12 17.71 10.74 -1.60
CA HIS A 12 17.30 11.01 -0.23
C HIS A 12 15.80 11.31 -0.22
N PRO A 13 15.04 10.84 0.78
CA PRO A 13 13.64 11.15 0.90
C PRO A 13 13.50 12.66 1.14
N ILE A 14 13.49 13.43 0.07
CA ILE A 14 13.10 14.82 0.15
C ILE A 14 11.57 14.79 0.29
N VAL A 15 11.11 14.57 1.52
CA VAL A 15 9.68 14.66 1.84
C VAL A 15 9.20 16.07 1.49
N GLY A 16 10.04 17.09 1.65
CA GLY A 16 9.74 18.48 1.30
C GLY A 16 8.44 18.92 1.98
N ASP A 17 7.47 19.32 1.17
CA ASP A 17 6.12 19.72 1.59
C ASP A 17 5.12 18.54 1.61
N ARG A 18 5.55 17.29 1.34
CA ARG A 18 4.72 16.09 1.45
C ARG A 18 4.60 15.62 2.91
N LEU A 19 4.28 16.54 3.81
CA LEU A 19 4.20 16.27 5.24
C LEU A 19 2.90 15.57 5.60
N ILE A 20 3.02 14.49 6.37
CA ILE A 20 1.90 13.80 6.99
C ILE A 20 1.68 14.43 8.37
N ALA A 21 1.01 15.57 8.40
CA ALA A 21 0.75 16.33 9.62
C ALA A 21 -0.64 16.99 9.60
N GLY A 22 -1.28 17.09 10.77
CA GLY A 22 -2.63 17.62 10.90
C GLY A 22 -3.68 16.75 10.21
N ASP A 23 -4.79 17.35 9.79
CA ASP A 23 -5.91 16.62 9.17
C ASP A 23 -5.71 16.30 7.69
N GLY A 24 -4.77 16.98 7.02
CA GLY A 24 -4.54 16.86 5.58
C GLY A 24 -5.73 17.30 4.72
N THR A 25 -5.73 16.93 3.45
CA THR A 25 -6.82 17.23 2.52
C THR A 25 -8.05 16.38 2.85
N SER A 26 -9.22 17.01 2.97
CA SER A 26 -10.44 16.30 3.37
C SER A 26 -10.96 15.35 2.27
N ALA A 27 -11.69 14.32 2.69
CA ALA A 27 -12.38 13.43 1.75
C ALA A 27 -13.42 14.21 0.91
N GLN A 28 -14.00 15.25 1.47
CA GLN A 28 -14.99 16.10 0.80
C GLN A 28 -14.34 16.92 -0.32
N ASP A 29 -13.14 17.47 -0.11
CA ASP A 29 -12.42 18.19 -1.15
C ASP A 29 -12.07 17.26 -2.32
N TRP A 30 -11.64 16.04 -2.02
CA TRP A 30 -11.38 15.04 -3.05
C TRP A 30 -12.63 14.66 -3.83
N GLN A 31 -13.76 14.44 -3.15
CA GLN A 31 -15.05 14.13 -3.80
C GLN A 31 -15.57 15.27 -4.67
N ALA A 32 -15.32 16.51 -4.29
CA ALA A 32 -15.73 17.69 -5.06
C ALA A 32 -14.91 17.87 -6.34
N TRP A 33 -13.74 17.24 -6.45
CA TRP A 33 -12.87 17.41 -7.59
C TRP A 33 -13.34 16.62 -8.82
N GLN A 34 -13.72 17.35 -9.88
CA GLN A 34 -14.20 16.76 -11.12
C GLN A 34 -13.17 15.86 -11.82
N GLY A 35 -11.86 16.16 -11.67
CA GLY A 35 -10.79 15.33 -12.21
C GLY A 35 -10.84 13.88 -11.71
N LEU A 36 -11.24 13.67 -10.45
CA LEU A 36 -11.38 12.33 -9.87
C LEU A 36 -12.52 11.54 -10.53
N HIS A 37 -13.61 12.21 -10.89
CA HIS A 37 -14.77 11.60 -11.54
C HIS A 37 -14.53 11.30 -13.03
N SER A 38 -13.58 12.00 -13.65
CA SER A 38 -13.21 11.82 -15.07
C SER A 38 -12.10 10.79 -15.30
N LEU A 39 -11.54 10.19 -14.24
CA LEU A 39 -10.55 9.15 -14.38
C LEU A 39 -11.10 7.95 -15.15
N THR A 40 -10.26 7.36 -15.99
CA THR A 40 -10.62 6.15 -16.72
C THR A 40 -10.94 5.02 -15.74
N ARG A 41 -12.04 4.30 -15.99
CA ARG A 41 -12.41 3.14 -15.16
C ARG A 41 -11.43 2.00 -15.39
N LEU A 42 -10.98 1.41 -14.28
CA LEU A 42 -10.19 0.20 -14.30
C LEU A 42 -11.11 -1.01 -14.43
N ASP A 43 -10.97 -1.72 -15.54
CA ASP A 43 -11.60 -3.03 -15.72
C ASP A 43 -10.68 -4.13 -15.19
N ILE A 44 -11.15 -4.88 -14.18
CA ILE A 44 -10.32 -5.87 -13.49
C ILE A 44 -9.91 -7.02 -14.42
N SER A 45 -10.74 -7.43 -15.33
CA SER A 45 -10.45 -8.56 -16.23
C SER A 45 -9.35 -8.23 -17.22
N THR A 46 -9.26 -6.99 -17.65
CA THR A 46 -8.25 -6.48 -18.57
C THR A 46 -6.93 -6.22 -17.85
N HIS A 47 -6.98 -5.55 -16.70
CA HIS A 47 -5.78 -5.11 -15.97
C HIS A 47 -5.19 -6.22 -15.09
N PHE A 48 -6.03 -7.10 -14.56
CA PHE A 48 -5.66 -8.22 -13.67
C PHE A 48 -6.23 -9.55 -14.19
N PRO A 49 -5.76 -10.07 -15.34
CA PRO A 49 -6.26 -11.32 -15.88
C PRO A 49 -6.12 -12.47 -14.88
N LYS A 50 -7.13 -13.33 -14.80
CA LYS A 50 -7.24 -14.41 -13.79
C LYS A 50 -6.00 -15.32 -13.70
N HIS A 51 -5.31 -15.55 -14.79
CA HIS A 51 -4.14 -16.43 -14.83
C HIS A 51 -2.84 -15.80 -14.31
N ARG A 52 -2.85 -14.51 -13.99
CA ARG A 52 -1.68 -13.79 -13.47
C ARG A 52 -1.72 -13.69 -11.95
N ARG A 53 -0.60 -13.99 -11.30
CA ARG A 53 -0.43 -13.75 -9.88
C ARG A 53 -0.31 -12.25 -9.61
N VAL A 54 -0.94 -11.77 -8.53
CA VAL A 54 -0.85 -10.38 -8.09
C VAL A 54 -0.09 -10.33 -6.77
N CYS A 55 1.01 -9.57 -6.74
CA CYS A 55 1.83 -9.35 -5.57
C CYS A 55 1.58 -7.93 -5.03
N ILE A 56 1.06 -7.81 -3.81
CA ILE A 56 0.76 -6.55 -3.13
C ILE A 56 1.84 -6.30 -2.09
N PHE A 57 2.60 -5.22 -2.25
CA PHE A 57 3.65 -4.81 -1.31
C PHE A 57 3.10 -3.81 -0.30
N ALA A 58 2.96 -4.24 0.94
CA ALA A 58 2.52 -3.43 2.06
C ALA A 58 3.74 -3.02 2.90
N PRO A 59 4.16 -1.75 2.89
CA PRO A 59 5.22 -1.26 3.78
C PRO A 59 4.95 -1.60 5.24
N HIS A 60 3.72 -1.39 5.68
CA HIS A 60 3.27 -1.70 7.04
C HIS A 60 2.01 -2.58 7.00
N PRO A 61 1.76 -3.34 8.06
CA PRO A 61 0.50 -4.07 8.22
C PRO A 61 -0.67 -3.09 8.36
N ASP A 62 -1.44 -2.91 7.35
CA ASP A 62 -2.64 -2.10 7.08
C ASP A 62 -2.66 -1.56 5.64
N ASP A 63 -1.52 -1.32 5.02
CA ASP A 63 -1.42 -0.71 3.69
C ASP A 63 -2.08 -1.57 2.60
N GLU A 64 -2.07 -2.90 2.74
CA GLU A 64 -2.75 -3.85 1.86
C GLU A 64 -4.28 -3.64 1.87
N ILE A 65 -4.81 -3.18 2.99
CA ILE A 65 -6.23 -2.90 3.17
C ILE A 65 -6.54 -1.46 2.76
N LEU A 66 -5.73 -0.51 3.23
CA LEU A 66 -5.90 0.92 2.98
C LEU A 66 -5.85 1.23 1.48
N GLY A 67 -4.84 0.71 0.79
CA GLY A 67 -4.62 0.93 -0.63
C GLY A 67 -5.43 0.03 -1.55
N CYS A 68 -5.61 -1.26 -1.19
CA CYS A 68 -6.04 -2.31 -2.12
C CYS A 68 -7.24 -3.14 -1.62
N GLY A 69 -7.85 -2.82 -0.47
CA GLY A 69 -8.87 -3.68 0.16
C GLY A 69 -10.09 -3.96 -0.73
N GLY A 70 -10.45 -3.05 -1.62
CA GLY A 70 -11.51 -3.27 -2.59
C GLY A 70 -11.08 -4.18 -3.75
N LEU A 71 -9.94 -3.88 -4.34
CA LEU A 71 -9.36 -4.69 -5.42
C LEU A 71 -9.03 -6.10 -4.94
N LEU A 72 -8.48 -6.25 -3.73
CA LEU A 72 -8.15 -7.54 -3.13
C LEU A 72 -9.38 -8.46 -3.08
N GLN A 73 -10.53 -7.95 -2.62
CA GLN A 73 -11.79 -8.71 -2.65
C GLN A 73 -12.16 -9.17 -4.07
N ALA A 74 -11.99 -8.30 -5.05
CA ALA A 74 -12.35 -8.62 -6.44
C ALA A 74 -11.39 -9.64 -7.06
N LEU A 75 -10.09 -9.53 -6.79
CA LEU A 75 -9.06 -10.49 -7.22
C LEU A 75 -9.34 -11.90 -6.67
N VAL A 76 -9.62 -11.97 -5.37
CA VAL A 76 -9.95 -13.24 -4.71
C VAL A 76 -11.23 -13.84 -5.28
N ALA A 77 -12.28 -13.05 -5.46
CA ALA A 77 -13.53 -13.49 -6.06
C ALA A 77 -13.36 -13.96 -7.54
N GLN A 78 -12.45 -13.32 -8.27
CA GLN A 78 -12.10 -13.72 -9.64
C GLN A 78 -11.26 -15.01 -9.67
N GLY A 79 -10.63 -15.38 -8.55
CA GLY A 79 -9.77 -16.55 -8.40
C GLY A 79 -8.31 -16.32 -8.82
N ASN A 80 -7.83 -15.08 -8.79
CA ASN A 80 -6.41 -14.78 -8.95
C ASN A 80 -5.62 -15.36 -7.77
N GLN A 81 -4.38 -15.76 -8.03
CA GLN A 81 -3.40 -15.98 -6.98
C GLN A 81 -2.94 -14.62 -6.46
N VAL A 82 -3.07 -14.40 -5.17
CA VAL A 82 -2.66 -13.15 -4.50
C VAL A 82 -1.56 -13.46 -3.48
N LEU A 83 -0.47 -12.74 -3.58
CA LEU A 83 0.61 -12.73 -2.60
C LEU A 83 0.69 -11.36 -1.95
N ILE A 84 0.49 -11.30 -0.64
CA ILE A 84 0.70 -10.10 0.15
C ILE A 84 2.13 -10.16 0.70
N VAL A 85 2.91 -9.11 0.48
CA VAL A 85 4.27 -8.97 0.97
C VAL A 85 4.30 -7.89 2.04
N SER A 86 4.36 -8.30 3.30
CA SER A 86 4.60 -7.39 4.43
C SER A 86 6.07 -6.99 4.41
N VAL A 87 6.37 -5.73 4.14
CA VAL A 87 7.76 -5.26 4.01
C VAL A 87 8.39 -5.11 5.39
N THR A 88 7.72 -4.40 6.31
CA THR A 88 8.07 -4.30 7.73
C THR A 88 6.97 -4.91 8.60
N GLN A 89 7.15 -4.94 9.91
CA GLN A 89 6.11 -5.32 10.86
C GLN A 89 5.39 -4.08 11.45
N GLY A 90 5.78 -2.87 11.06
CA GLY A 90 5.24 -1.61 11.58
C GLY A 90 5.43 -1.45 13.09
N GLU A 91 6.52 -2.02 13.60
CA GLU A 91 6.76 -2.21 15.02
C GLU A 91 7.22 -0.95 15.75
N LYS A 92 7.52 0.13 15.01
CA LYS A 92 7.99 1.40 15.61
C LYS A 92 6.93 2.52 15.60
N SER A 93 5.67 2.22 15.25
CA SER A 93 4.61 3.25 15.20
C SER A 93 4.28 3.87 16.57
N HIS A 94 4.63 3.22 17.68
CA HIS A 94 4.38 3.70 19.04
C HIS A 94 5.68 3.82 19.85
N PRO A 95 6.53 4.81 19.57
CA PRO A 95 7.81 4.96 20.27
C PRO A 95 7.58 5.19 21.76
N ASN A 96 8.35 4.49 22.59
CA ASN A 96 8.31 4.57 24.07
C ASN A 96 6.98 4.16 24.72
N SER A 97 6.08 3.49 24.01
CA SER A 97 4.82 3.02 24.59
C SER A 97 5.03 1.80 25.49
N PRO A 98 4.64 1.87 26.78
CA PRO A 98 4.61 0.68 27.64
C PRO A 98 3.52 -0.33 27.23
N LEU A 99 2.44 0.14 26.58
CA LEU A 99 1.34 -0.69 26.10
C LEU A 99 1.76 -1.49 24.87
N TYR A 100 2.56 -0.84 23.98
CA TYR A 100 2.98 -1.35 22.68
C TYR A 100 4.51 -1.44 22.54
N PRO A 101 5.21 -2.26 23.39
CA PRO A 101 6.61 -2.55 23.13
C PRO A 101 6.79 -3.15 21.73
N THR A 102 7.89 -2.85 21.08
CA THR A 102 8.19 -3.19 19.67
C THR A 102 7.84 -4.64 19.30
N ASP A 103 8.36 -5.62 20.06
CA ASP A 103 8.11 -7.06 19.78
C ASP A 103 6.64 -7.46 19.98
N LYS A 104 5.95 -6.82 20.90
CA LYS A 104 4.53 -7.04 21.16
C LYS A 104 3.69 -6.42 20.06
N LEU A 105 4.03 -5.22 19.64
CA LEU A 105 3.31 -4.50 18.60
C LEU A 105 3.39 -5.23 17.25
N ALA A 106 4.56 -5.74 16.87
CA ALA A 106 4.71 -6.57 15.66
C ALA A 106 3.73 -7.76 15.64
N LYS A 107 3.58 -8.45 16.77
CA LYS A 107 2.62 -9.58 16.90
C LYS A 107 1.17 -9.13 16.83
N ILE A 108 0.84 -8.00 17.47
CA ILE A 108 -0.51 -7.43 17.44
C ILE A 108 -0.87 -7.08 15.99
N ARG A 109 -0.01 -6.36 15.28
CA ARG A 109 -0.27 -5.91 13.90
C ARG A 109 -0.40 -7.09 12.93
N ALA A 110 0.36 -8.17 13.12
CA ALA A 110 0.19 -9.39 12.33
C ALA A 110 -1.21 -10.02 12.52
N ILE A 111 -1.74 -10.04 13.76
CA ILE A 111 -3.09 -10.52 14.06
C ILE A 111 -4.15 -9.58 13.48
N GLU A 112 -3.94 -8.27 13.57
CA GLU A 112 -4.84 -7.25 13.01
C GLU A 112 -4.94 -7.38 11.48
N SER A 113 -3.82 -7.58 10.76
CA SER A 113 -3.81 -7.86 9.31
C SER A 113 -4.60 -9.12 8.97
N GLN A 114 -4.38 -10.22 9.71
CA GLN A 114 -5.13 -11.45 9.49
C GLN A 114 -6.63 -11.22 9.66
N LEU A 115 -7.05 -10.60 10.76
CA LEU A 115 -8.46 -10.28 11.03
C LEU A 115 -9.07 -9.35 9.96
N ALA A 116 -8.28 -8.39 9.48
CA ALA A 116 -8.69 -7.49 8.41
C ALA A 116 -8.93 -8.25 7.09
N LEU A 117 -8.04 -9.17 6.74
CA LEU A 117 -8.19 -10.03 5.55
C LEU A 117 -9.42 -10.94 5.67
N GLU A 118 -9.66 -11.54 6.84
CA GLU A 118 -10.88 -12.33 7.10
C GLU A 118 -12.14 -11.47 6.93
N THR A 119 -12.13 -10.24 7.47
CA THR A 119 -13.24 -9.28 7.36
C THR A 119 -13.52 -8.90 5.90
N LEU A 120 -12.50 -8.82 5.06
CA LEU A 120 -12.65 -8.62 3.61
C LEU A 120 -13.26 -9.84 2.89
N GLY A 121 -13.24 -11.01 3.51
CA GLY A 121 -13.50 -12.28 2.82
C GLY A 121 -12.34 -12.72 1.94
N SER A 122 -11.11 -12.33 2.31
CA SER A 122 -9.85 -12.61 1.62
C SER A 122 -8.88 -13.30 2.58
N SER A 123 -9.40 -14.21 3.42
CA SER A 123 -8.66 -14.94 4.45
C SER A 123 -7.45 -15.68 3.87
N LEU A 124 -6.38 -15.77 4.66
CA LEU A 124 -5.19 -16.58 4.35
C LEU A 124 -5.48 -18.09 4.30
N ASP A 125 -6.64 -18.53 4.78
CA ASP A 125 -7.10 -19.92 4.64
C ASP A 125 -7.56 -20.25 3.21
N LEU A 126 -7.78 -19.25 2.36
CA LEU A 126 -8.14 -19.46 0.97
C LEU A 126 -6.91 -19.93 0.17
N PRO A 127 -7.08 -20.94 -0.71
CA PRO A 127 -5.95 -21.55 -1.43
C PRO A 127 -5.26 -20.59 -2.42
N ASN A 128 -5.89 -19.47 -2.73
CA ASN A 128 -5.38 -18.49 -3.66
C ASN A 128 -4.89 -17.19 -2.98
N VAL A 129 -4.84 -17.15 -1.64
CA VAL A 129 -4.29 -16.02 -0.88
C VAL A 129 -3.12 -16.50 -0.04
N SER A 130 -2.02 -15.80 -0.11
CA SER A 130 -0.82 -16.07 0.71
C SER A 130 -0.18 -14.77 1.18
N MET A 131 0.57 -14.85 2.27
CA MET A 131 1.35 -13.74 2.81
C MET A 131 2.78 -14.18 3.10
N THR A 132 3.71 -13.30 2.85
CA THR A 132 5.11 -13.45 3.26
C THR A 132 5.62 -12.15 3.86
N SER A 133 6.70 -12.21 4.63
CA SER A 133 7.32 -11.01 5.20
C SER A 133 8.78 -10.88 4.77
N PHE A 134 9.18 -9.66 4.46
CA PHE A 134 10.59 -9.34 4.24
C PHE A 134 11.33 -9.05 5.55
N ASN A 135 10.60 -8.70 6.61
CA ASN A 135 11.14 -8.39 7.94
C ASN A 135 12.21 -7.29 7.91
N PHE A 136 12.03 -6.27 7.09
CA PHE A 136 12.85 -5.08 7.21
C PHE A 136 12.46 -4.32 8.48
N PRO A 137 13.43 -3.68 9.18
CA PRO A 137 13.10 -2.82 10.30
C PRO A 137 12.22 -1.65 9.85
N ASP A 138 11.17 -1.37 10.60
CA ASP A 138 10.27 -0.23 10.40
C ASP A 138 11.05 1.10 10.42
N GLY A 139 10.79 1.98 9.46
CA GLY A 139 11.49 3.25 9.27
C GLY A 139 12.83 3.15 8.54
N GLU A 140 13.28 1.95 8.10
CA GLU A 140 14.59 1.76 7.49
C GLU A 140 14.55 1.25 6.04
N VAL A 141 13.37 1.06 5.45
CA VAL A 141 13.22 0.47 4.11
C VAL A 141 13.96 1.29 3.05
N PHE A 142 13.90 2.61 3.15
CA PHE A 142 14.57 3.50 2.21
C PHE A 142 16.09 3.28 2.13
N GLY A 143 16.73 2.95 3.24
CA GLY A 143 18.17 2.65 3.31
C GLY A 143 18.56 1.24 2.85
N ARG A 144 17.58 0.35 2.58
CA ARG A 144 17.80 -1.07 2.29
C ARG A 144 17.43 -1.48 0.86
N GLN A 145 17.51 -0.56 -0.07
CA GLN A 145 17.06 -0.77 -1.45
C GLN A 145 17.77 -1.95 -2.16
N VAL A 146 19.06 -2.20 -1.87
CA VAL A 146 19.80 -3.31 -2.47
C VAL A 146 19.26 -4.65 -1.96
N ASP A 147 19.14 -4.80 -0.63
CA ASP A 147 18.62 -6.03 -0.02
C ASP A 147 17.17 -6.29 -0.47
N PHE A 148 16.39 -5.22 -0.65
CA PHE A 148 15.01 -5.33 -1.13
C PHE A 148 14.99 -5.84 -2.58
N PHE A 149 15.82 -5.29 -3.45
CA PHE A 149 15.92 -5.70 -4.84
C PHE A 149 16.32 -7.18 -4.96
N ASP A 150 17.24 -7.65 -4.13
CA ASP A 150 17.66 -9.06 -4.09
C ASP A 150 16.49 -9.97 -3.64
N LYS A 151 15.69 -9.54 -2.65
CA LYS A 151 14.48 -10.27 -2.25
C LYS A 151 13.46 -10.33 -3.38
N LEU A 152 13.25 -9.25 -4.15
CA LEU A 152 12.38 -9.26 -5.33
C LEU A 152 12.86 -10.26 -6.38
N THR A 153 14.18 -10.30 -6.64
CA THR A 153 14.77 -11.24 -7.61
C THR A 153 14.46 -12.70 -7.25
N SER A 154 14.37 -13.01 -5.97
CA SER A 154 14.05 -14.37 -5.48
C SER A 154 12.54 -14.67 -5.45
N LEU A 155 11.70 -13.64 -5.34
CA LEU A 155 10.26 -13.78 -5.10
C LEU A 155 9.42 -13.70 -6.37
N ILE A 156 9.78 -12.78 -7.28
CA ILE A 156 8.95 -12.40 -8.43
C ILE A 156 9.09 -13.43 -9.54
N GLN A 157 7.96 -13.80 -10.12
CA GLN A 157 7.83 -14.79 -11.17
C GLN A 157 7.44 -14.13 -12.51
N PRO A 158 7.68 -14.80 -13.64
CA PRO A 158 7.19 -14.34 -14.93
C PRO A 158 5.67 -14.11 -14.92
N ALA A 159 5.25 -13.02 -15.57
CA ALA A 159 3.88 -12.59 -15.67
C ALA A 159 3.21 -12.12 -14.36
N ASP A 160 3.96 -11.88 -13.30
CA ASP A 160 3.40 -11.26 -12.09
C ASP A 160 2.89 -9.84 -12.37
N ILE A 161 1.90 -9.44 -11.60
CA ILE A 161 1.43 -8.05 -11.50
C ILE A 161 1.81 -7.55 -10.11
N LEU A 162 2.54 -6.44 -10.06
CA LEU A 162 3.04 -5.85 -8.82
C LEU A 162 2.18 -4.66 -8.45
N ILE A 163 1.75 -4.57 -7.19
CA ILE A 163 1.07 -3.40 -6.64
C ILE A 163 1.92 -2.89 -5.48
N THR A 164 2.23 -1.60 -5.49
CA THR A 164 3.11 -0.96 -4.51
C THR A 164 2.58 0.42 -4.15
N PRO A 165 2.96 1.00 -3.01
CA PRO A 165 2.66 2.40 -2.75
C PRO A 165 3.26 3.33 -3.80
N PHE A 166 2.69 4.51 -3.90
CA PHE A 166 3.23 5.57 -4.77
C PHE A 166 4.66 5.92 -4.36
N ALA A 167 5.56 5.99 -5.34
CA ALA A 167 6.99 6.21 -5.10
C ALA A 167 7.34 7.57 -4.47
N TYR A 168 6.34 8.44 -4.32
CA TYR A 168 6.43 9.77 -3.67
C TYR A 168 5.27 9.97 -2.70
N ASP A 169 4.91 8.94 -1.96
CA ASP A 169 3.71 8.92 -1.09
C ASP A 169 3.87 9.76 0.19
N GLY A 170 5.10 10.21 0.53
CA GLY A 170 5.39 11.06 1.67
C GLY A 170 5.84 10.33 2.94
N HIS A 171 5.74 9.00 2.99
CA HIS A 171 6.30 8.18 4.06
C HIS A 171 7.58 7.49 3.57
N PRO A 172 8.71 7.54 4.31
CA PRO A 172 9.99 6.97 3.83
C PRO A 172 9.91 5.50 3.42
N ASP A 173 9.22 4.66 4.18
CA ASP A 173 9.09 3.24 3.86
C ASP A 173 8.20 2.98 2.64
N HIS A 174 7.16 3.84 2.42
CA HIS A 174 6.35 3.79 1.20
C HIS A 174 7.18 4.17 -0.02
N GLU A 175 7.94 5.25 0.09
CA GLU A 175 8.81 5.71 -1.01
C GLU A 175 9.91 4.69 -1.29
N GLY A 176 10.55 4.13 -0.26
CA GLY A 176 11.54 3.07 -0.40
C GLY A 176 10.96 1.83 -1.11
N THR A 177 9.79 1.39 -0.68
CA THR A 177 9.08 0.25 -1.29
C THR A 177 8.66 0.57 -2.73
N GLY A 178 8.00 1.71 -2.94
CA GLY A 178 7.50 2.12 -4.25
C GLY A 178 8.61 2.24 -5.29
N GLN A 179 9.71 2.91 -4.94
CA GLN A 179 10.83 3.13 -5.86
C GLN A 179 11.53 1.82 -6.24
N VAL A 180 11.78 0.91 -5.27
CA VAL A 180 12.45 -0.35 -5.54
C VAL A 180 11.58 -1.26 -6.40
N VAL A 181 10.29 -1.40 -6.07
CA VAL A 181 9.36 -2.26 -6.82
C VAL A 181 9.15 -1.73 -8.25
N GLN A 182 8.98 -0.40 -8.41
CA GLN A 182 8.89 0.21 -9.75
C GLN A 182 10.16 -0.01 -10.58
N ARG A 183 11.33 0.24 -9.99
CA ARG A 183 12.61 0.04 -10.65
C ARG A 183 12.76 -1.41 -11.09
N PHE A 184 12.47 -2.36 -10.22
CA PHE A 184 12.50 -3.79 -10.53
C PHE A 184 11.56 -4.13 -11.68
N ALA A 185 10.30 -3.66 -11.60
CA ALA A 185 9.31 -3.90 -12.63
C ALA A 185 9.75 -3.33 -13.99
N HIS A 186 10.34 -2.13 -14.01
CA HIS A 186 10.84 -1.50 -15.23
C HIS A 186 12.02 -2.28 -15.83
N GLU A 187 13.00 -2.66 -15.00
CA GLU A 187 14.21 -3.38 -15.44
C GLU A 187 13.87 -4.76 -16.02
N PHE A 188 12.92 -5.46 -15.42
CA PHE A 188 12.52 -6.81 -15.83
C PHE A 188 11.23 -6.87 -16.65
N LYS A 189 10.64 -5.73 -17.04
CA LYS A 189 9.34 -5.65 -17.74
C LYS A 189 9.27 -6.61 -18.94
N SER A 190 10.21 -6.49 -19.86
CA SER A 190 10.22 -7.31 -21.07
C SER A 190 10.63 -8.76 -20.83
N ARG A 191 11.57 -8.99 -19.89
CA ARG A 191 12.08 -10.34 -19.61
C ARG A 191 11.07 -11.20 -18.87
N LEU A 192 10.35 -10.61 -17.91
CA LEU A 192 9.39 -11.31 -17.05
C LEU A 192 7.93 -10.97 -17.38
N ASN A 193 7.67 -10.14 -18.38
CA ASN A 193 6.31 -9.69 -18.73
C ASN A 193 5.54 -9.11 -17.51
N LEU A 194 6.20 -8.25 -16.74
CA LEU A 194 5.64 -7.64 -15.54
C LEU A 194 4.71 -6.48 -15.87
N ALA A 195 3.71 -6.27 -15.02
CA ALA A 195 2.97 -5.02 -14.90
C ALA A 195 3.13 -4.47 -13.48
N CYS A 196 3.16 -3.15 -13.32
CA CYS A 196 3.30 -2.51 -12.03
C CYS A 196 2.26 -1.41 -11.86
N TYR A 197 1.56 -1.43 -10.73
CA TYR A 197 0.58 -0.43 -10.32
C TYR A 197 1.01 0.20 -9.02
N GLN A 198 0.74 1.50 -8.88
CA GLN A 198 0.97 2.19 -7.63
C GLN A 198 -0.34 2.66 -7.02
N VAL A 199 -0.46 2.58 -5.70
CA VAL A 199 -1.61 3.07 -4.95
C VAL A 199 -1.23 4.29 -4.12
N LEU A 200 -2.17 5.22 -3.99
CA LEU A 200 -2.01 6.39 -3.16
C LEU A 200 -2.52 6.07 -1.75
N ILE A 201 -1.72 6.30 -0.72
CA ILE A 201 -2.12 6.15 0.69
C ILE A 201 -1.94 7.49 1.38
N TRP A 202 -0.72 7.91 1.67
CA TRP A 202 -0.45 9.20 2.28
C TRP A 202 -0.52 10.37 1.29
N ALA A 203 -0.38 10.11 0.00
CA ALA A 203 -0.60 11.12 -1.03
C ALA A 203 -2.01 11.74 -0.95
N TRP A 204 -3.02 10.98 -0.56
CA TRP A 204 -4.35 11.51 -0.29
C TRP A 204 -4.38 12.52 0.87
N HIS A 205 -3.41 12.46 1.79
CA HIS A 205 -3.29 13.36 2.93
C HIS A 205 -2.64 14.69 2.55
N TRP A 206 -1.43 14.63 1.98
CA TRP A 206 -0.61 15.81 1.74
C TRP A 206 -0.93 16.53 0.42
N ALA A 207 -1.38 15.81 -0.61
CA ALA A 207 -1.70 16.41 -1.90
C ALA A 207 -3.07 17.12 -1.86
N LYS A 208 -3.26 18.01 -2.82
CA LYS A 208 -4.55 18.65 -3.07
C LYS A 208 -5.17 18.11 -4.36
N PRO A 209 -6.49 18.24 -4.55
CA PRO A 209 -7.15 17.93 -5.79
C PRO A 209 -6.44 18.56 -7.00
N GLY A 210 -6.05 17.73 -7.97
CA GLY A 210 -5.33 18.18 -9.16
C GLY A 210 -3.83 18.46 -8.97
N ASP A 211 -3.25 18.09 -7.83
CA ASP A 211 -1.81 18.27 -7.58
C ASP A 211 -0.96 17.66 -8.71
N SER A 212 -0.13 18.50 -9.35
CA SER A 212 0.67 18.10 -10.50
C SER A 212 1.80 17.11 -10.22
N ARG A 213 2.13 16.90 -8.93
CA ARG A 213 3.12 15.89 -8.51
C ARG A 213 2.58 14.48 -8.63
N ILE A 214 1.25 14.31 -8.71
CA ILE A 214 0.61 13.02 -8.97
C ILE A 214 0.29 12.94 -10.47
N PRO A 215 0.76 11.91 -11.18
CA PRO A 215 0.56 11.76 -12.62
C PRO A 215 -0.87 11.29 -12.96
N TRP A 216 -1.85 12.15 -12.75
CA TRP A 216 -3.28 11.85 -12.94
C TRP A 216 -3.63 11.32 -14.33
N HIS A 217 -2.84 11.64 -15.34
CA HIS A 217 -3.02 11.11 -16.72
C HIS A 217 -2.71 9.60 -16.82
N LYS A 218 -2.08 9.00 -15.79
CA LYS A 218 -1.82 7.56 -15.65
C LYS A 218 -2.74 6.91 -14.64
N ALA A 219 -3.69 7.66 -14.09
CA ALA A 219 -4.56 7.20 -13.02
C ALA A 219 -5.79 6.46 -13.57
N TRP A 220 -6.08 5.33 -12.96
CA TRP A 220 -7.24 4.49 -13.22
C TRP A 220 -8.07 4.38 -11.96
N ARG A 221 -9.39 4.43 -12.08
CA ARG A 221 -10.32 4.36 -10.97
C ARG A 221 -11.03 3.02 -10.95
N PHE A 222 -10.85 2.27 -9.88
CA PHE A 222 -11.55 1.02 -9.60
C PHE A 222 -12.76 1.30 -8.71
N GLU A 223 -13.96 1.07 -9.24
CA GLU A 223 -15.22 1.30 -8.51
C GLU A 223 -15.52 0.12 -7.59
N LEU A 224 -15.88 0.41 -6.34
CA LEU A 224 -16.29 -0.58 -5.37
C LEU A 224 -17.81 -0.71 -5.33
N SER A 225 -18.31 -1.94 -5.30
CA SER A 225 -19.70 -2.18 -4.92
C SER A 225 -19.93 -1.73 -3.47
N LYS A 226 -21.17 -1.48 -3.10
CA LYS A 226 -21.54 -1.13 -1.72
C LYS A 226 -21.01 -2.13 -0.69
N LEU A 227 -21.07 -3.42 -1.01
CA LEU A 227 -20.58 -4.50 -0.15
C LEU A 227 -19.05 -4.45 0.00
N GLN A 228 -18.32 -4.25 -1.11
CA GLN A 228 -16.86 -4.14 -1.06
C GLN A 228 -16.41 -2.93 -0.25
N ALA A 229 -17.02 -1.77 -0.46
CA ALA A 229 -16.72 -0.56 0.30
C ALA A 229 -17.02 -0.74 1.80
N GLN A 230 -18.13 -1.37 2.13
CA GLN A 230 -18.51 -1.66 3.52
C GLN A 230 -17.50 -2.62 4.18
N ARG A 231 -17.15 -3.74 3.52
CA ARG A 231 -16.16 -4.68 4.03
C ARG A 231 -14.80 -4.03 4.22
N LYS A 232 -14.34 -3.22 3.25
CA LYS A 232 -13.10 -2.45 3.37
C LYS A 232 -13.13 -1.53 4.59
N SER A 233 -14.22 -0.80 4.79
CA SER A 233 -14.37 0.08 5.95
C SER A 233 -14.33 -0.68 7.28
N TYR A 234 -14.89 -1.87 7.36
CA TYR A 234 -14.78 -2.72 8.55
C TYR A 234 -13.39 -3.30 8.73
N ALA A 235 -12.75 -3.76 7.66
CA ALA A 235 -11.40 -4.30 7.69
C ALA A 235 -10.37 -3.27 8.18
N MET A 236 -10.49 -2.00 7.73
CA MET A 236 -9.65 -0.90 8.23
C MET A 236 -9.78 -0.71 9.74
N ARG A 237 -10.93 -1.01 10.33
CA ARG A 237 -11.16 -0.89 11.79
C ARG A 237 -10.61 -2.07 12.60
N CYS A 238 -10.10 -3.11 11.96
CA CYS A 238 -9.41 -4.21 12.65
C CYS A 238 -8.05 -3.79 13.20
N PHE A 239 -7.44 -2.73 12.68
CA PHE A 239 -6.14 -2.21 13.14
C PHE A 239 -6.28 -1.35 14.40
N SER A 240 -6.76 -1.96 15.48
CA SER A 240 -7.05 -1.30 16.76
C SER A 240 -5.85 -0.55 17.32
N SER A 241 -4.64 -1.10 17.16
CA SER A 241 -3.41 -0.44 17.58
C SER A 241 -3.14 0.86 16.83
N GLN A 242 -3.72 1.05 15.65
CA GLN A 242 -3.47 2.22 14.80
C GLN A 242 -4.60 3.26 14.85
N ILE A 243 -5.83 2.83 15.17
CA ILE A 243 -7.03 3.70 15.14
C ILE A 243 -7.42 4.26 16.51
N TYR A 244 -6.83 3.76 17.59
CA TYR A 244 -7.07 4.30 18.92
C TYR A 244 -5.83 5.02 19.46
N ALA A 245 -6.06 6.05 20.27
CA ALA A 245 -5.00 6.73 20.99
C ALA A 245 -4.32 5.78 21.97
N ASP A 246 -3.02 5.91 22.15
CA ASP A 246 -2.30 5.21 23.22
C ASP A 246 -2.51 5.93 24.56
N PRO A 247 -3.28 5.34 25.49
CA PRO A 247 -3.58 5.98 26.76
C PRO A 247 -2.35 6.08 27.68
N THR A 248 -1.27 5.35 27.39
CA THR A 248 -0.06 5.34 28.24
C THR A 248 0.91 6.45 27.92
N THR A 249 0.90 6.93 26.67
CA THR A 249 1.77 8.03 26.21
C THR A 249 0.97 9.27 25.86
N GLY A 250 -0.35 9.17 25.68
CA GLY A 250 -1.19 10.23 25.15
C GLY A 250 -1.03 10.47 23.65
N THR A 251 -0.33 9.56 22.94
CA THR A 251 -0.15 9.66 21.48
C THR A 251 -1.49 9.48 20.78
N ALA A 252 -1.81 10.40 19.86
CA ALA A 252 -3.01 10.33 19.03
C ALA A 252 -2.98 9.09 18.11
N PRO A 253 -4.15 8.66 17.57
CA PRO A 253 -4.21 7.58 16.60
C PRO A 253 -3.30 7.85 15.40
N ILE A 254 -2.61 6.83 14.90
CA ILE A 254 -1.82 6.89 13.67
C ILE A 254 -2.76 7.08 12.47
N LEU A 255 -3.85 6.30 12.44
CA LEU A 255 -4.91 6.40 11.45
C LEU A 255 -6.11 7.16 12.07
N SER A 256 -6.10 8.49 11.92
CA SER A 256 -7.20 9.34 12.40
C SER A 256 -8.50 9.05 11.65
N ASP A 257 -9.64 9.49 12.21
CA ASP A 257 -10.94 9.39 11.54
C ASP A 257 -10.95 10.11 10.17
N THR A 258 -10.22 11.22 10.03
CA THR A 258 -10.08 11.92 8.75
C THR A 258 -9.31 11.08 7.73
N THR A 259 -8.27 10.35 8.16
CA THR A 259 -7.51 9.40 7.33
C THR A 259 -8.38 8.23 6.91
N LEU A 260 -9.09 7.60 7.85
CA LEU A 260 -9.99 6.49 7.56
C LEU A 260 -11.12 6.91 6.59
N THR A 261 -11.71 8.10 6.79
CA THR A 261 -12.76 8.63 5.90
C THR A 261 -12.22 8.82 4.47
N ARG A 262 -11.00 9.32 4.33
CA ARG A 262 -10.33 9.52 3.04
C ARG A 262 -10.14 8.21 2.28
N LEU A 263 -9.72 7.16 2.99
CA LEU A 263 -9.39 5.84 2.41
C LEU A 263 -10.62 4.90 2.30
N SER A 264 -11.76 5.29 2.89
CA SER A 264 -13.04 4.55 2.81
C SER A 264 -13.91 4.95 1.61
N GLN A 265 -13.35 5.64 0.62
CA GLN A 265 -14.11 6.03 -0.57
C GLN A 265 -14.65 4.81 -1.31
N PRO A 266 -15.78 4.93 -2.04
CA PRO A 266 -16.35 3.82 -2.81
C PRO A 266 -15.56 3.52 -4.11
N PHE A 267 -14.29 3.81 -4.12
CA PHE A 267 -13.36 3.56 -5.21
C PHE A 267 -11.92 3.50 -4.69
N GLU A 268 -11.04 2.95 -5.51
CA GLU A 268 -9.59 2.99 -5.35
C GLU A 268 -8.96 3.56 -6.61
N VAL A 269 -7.79 4.19 -6.48
CA VAL A 269 -7.07 4.78 -7.62
C VAL A 269 -5.70 4.11 -7.77
N TYR A 270 -5.42 3.69 -8.98
CA TYR A 270 -4.18 3.01 -9.37
C TYR A 270 -3.47 3.80 -10.46
N LEU A 271 -2.20 4.10 -10.25
CA LEU A 271 -1.33 4.67 -11.29
C LEU A 271 -0.65 3.52 -12.05
N HIS A 272 -0.72 3.55 -13.38
CA HIS A 272 -0.12 2.51 -14.22
C HIS A 272 0.41 3.10 -15.53
N ASP A 273 1.59 2.64 -15.97
CA ASP A 273 2.27 3.01 -17.22
C ASP A 273 1.83 2.17 -18.43
#